data_51c0b6387425b63ef7a2a045df58e14c
#
_entry.id   51c0b6387425b63ef7a2a045df58e14c
#
_cell.length_a   1.000
_cell.length_b   1.000
_cell.length_c   1.000
_cell.angle_alpha   90.00
_cell.angle_beta   90.00
_cell.angle_gamma   90.00
#
_symmetry.space_group_name_H-M   'P 1'
#
loop_
_entity.id
_entity.type
_entity.pdbx_description
1 polymer ?
#
loop_
_entity_poly.entity_id
_entity_poly.type
_entity_poly.pdbx_seq_one_letter_code
_entity_poly.pdbx_strand_id
1 'polypeptide(L)'
;MKQIAVLFEGDINRRLGVFNAVVNRVKHLQQVADYKIDVYMFQVYDGWLMRRLRHSKKIDARPDEIIADGVKIHVTWFRRRWTDALMHRLFHKPPRALMRRLHRLGWEMRGHDLVSAHDRIMGHAAVFAGKKLHIPSFITWHGASIYTDPPRDPMIKELTIKLLHSPTCNFFVSQGLLDKAHAELTNGFPAEILLNGASEQFQRYSDEKRSSLRKKYGLNDDDKKVVAFVGRFEPVKNVTLLPDIYQKIEEKYGKKLTFWAIGDGIQLEETRRLMAEKGVPCHFTGKVPPDEIPDLLNCVDLLVLPSSLEGLPLVVIEALSCGAHVVATNVIGTAEAVGRENAIDLGDNFVDRFTDRAVQLLQGGIKQELPPEVSWVATAQKENQIYQQYLNQ
;
A
#
# COMPACT_ATOMS: atom_id res chain seq x y z
N MET A 1 1.09 31.34 5.60
CA MET A 1 0.71 29.93 5.30
C MET A 1 1.63 29.40 4.22
N LYS A 2 2.40 28.37 4.49
CA LYS A 2 3.31 27.75 3.52
C LYS A 2 2.52 26.90 2.52
N GLN A 3 2.98 26.85 1.28
CA GLN A 3 2.34 26.09 0.20
C GLN A 3 3.15 24.83 -0.12
N ILE A 4 2.49 23.66 -0.08
CA ILE A 4 3.12 22.36 -0.33
C ILE A 4 2.47 21.73 -1.56
N ALA A 5 3.31 21.25 -2.51
CA ALA A 5 2.84 20.42 -3.60
C ALA A 5 3.06 18.93 -3.27
N VAL A 6 2.03 18.12 -3.38
CA VAL A 6 2.11 16.66 -3.23
C VAL A 6 1.84 16.00 -4.58
N LEU A 7 2.80 15.19 -5.06
CA LEU A 7 2.77 14.54 -6.37
C LEU A 7 2.71 13.03 -6.23
N PHE A 8 1.76 12.36 -6.88
CA PHE A 8 1.71 10.89 -6.89
C PHE A 8 1.19 10.33 -8.22
N GLU A 9 1.56 9.09 -8.53
CA GLU A 9 0.96 8.33 -9.63
C GLU A 9 -0.25 7.57 -9.11
N GLY A 10 -1.38 7.66 -9.83
CA GLY A 10 -2.62 7.03 -9.39
C GLY A 10 -3.49 6.55 -10.56
N ASP A 11 -4.56 5.83 -10.22
CA ASP A 11 -5.61 5.43 -11.14
C ASP A 11 -6.98 5.84 -10.56
N ILE A 12 -7.67 6.73 -11.26
CA ILE A 12 -8.98 7.26 -10.81
C ILE A 12 -10.04 6.16 -10.61
N ASN A 13 -9.90 5.03 -11.35
CA ASN A 13 -10.81 3.90 -11.28
C ASN A 13 -10.40 2.86 -10.21
N ARG A 14 -9.20 3.02 -9.63
CA ARG A 14 -8.63 2.08 -8.65
C ARG A 14 -7.92 2.87 -7.55
N ARG A 15 -8.65 3.15 -6.49
CA ARG A 15 -8.07 3.77 -5.28
C ARG A 15 -7.30 2.71 -4.50
N LEU A 16 -6.07 2.43 -4.93
CA LEU A 16 -5.20 1.42 -4.32
C LEU A 16 -4.30 2.03 -3.24
N GLY A 17 -3.53 1.20 -2.55
CA GLY A 17 -2.75 1.52 -1.36
C GLY A 17 -2.04 2.89 -1.36
N VAL A 18 -1.27 3.22 -2.41
CA VAL A 18 -0.58 4.53 -2.50
C VAL A 18 -1.57 5.69 -2.58
N PHE A 19 -2.68 5.56 -3.34
CA PHE A 19 -3.71 6.58 -3.42
C PHE A 19 -4.30 6.88 -2.03
N ASN A 20 -4.71 5.83 -1.31
CA ASN A 20 -5.28 5.96 0.03
C ASN A 20 -4.24 6.52 1.03
N ALA A 21 -2.99 6.07 0.94
CA ALA A 21 -1.90 6.57 1.79
C ALA A 21 -1.69 8.08 1.59
N VAL A 22 -1.66 8.56 0.33
CA VAL A 22 -1.51 10.00 0.03
C VAL A 22 -2.67 10.81 0.57
N VAL A 23 -3.91 10.39 0.32
CA VAL A 23 -5.10 11.11 0.78
C VAL A 23 -5.14 11.22 2.31
N ASN A 24 -4.91 10.10 3.02
CA ASN A 24 -4.89 10.12 4.49
C ASN A 24 -3.74 10.97 5.04
N ARG A 25 -2.55 10.86 4.44
CA ARG A 25 -1.39 11.65 4.86
C ARG A 25 -1.64 13.16 4.70
N VAL A 26 -2.21 13.58 3.57
CA VAL A 26 -2.57 14.99 3.31
C VAL A 26 -3.60 15.48 4.34
N LYS A 27 -4.68 14.71 4.58
CA LYS A 27 -5.69 15.04 5.60
C LYS A 27 -5.08 15.32 6.98
N HIS A 28 -4.25 14.38 7.45
CA HIS A 28 -3.65 14.50 8.77
C HIS A 28 -2.58 15.59 8.84
N LEU A 29 -1.82 15.81 7.75
CA LEU A 29 -0.86 16.91 7.71
C LEU A 29 -1.55 18.27 7.78
N GLN A 30 -2.72 18.44 7.16
CA GLN A 30 -3.55 19.66 7.29
C GLN A 30 -4.14 19.84 8.70
N GLN A 31 -4.29 18.77 9.48
CA GLN A 31 -4.75 18.86 10.87
C GLN A 31 -3.65 19.28 11.85
N VAL A 32 -2.39 18.91 11.57
CA VAL A 32 -1.26 19.18 12.47
C VAL A 32 -0.51 20.48 12.15
N ALA A 33 -0.74 21.07 10.98
CA ALA A 33 -0.05 22.29 10.53
C ALA A 33 -0.90 23.11 9.58
N ASP A 34 -0.75 24.43 9.63
CA ASP A 34 -1.42 25.38 8.73
C ASP A 34 -0.68 25.47 7.37
N TYR A 35 -0.87 24.42 6.55
CA TYR A 35 -0.35 24.33 5.20
C TYR A 35 -1.48 24.45 4.17
N LYS A 36 -1.22 25.18 3.09
CA LYS A 36 -1.98 25.03 1.85
C LYS A 36 -1.35 23.88 1.06
N ILE A 37 -2.08 22.78 0.91
CA ILE A 37 -1.58 21.58 0.22
C ILE A 37 -2.34 21.42 -1.10
N ASP A 38 -1.60 21.52 -2.21
CA ASP A 38 -2.11 21.25 -3.55
C ASP A 38 -1.66 19.85 -3.98
N VAL A 39 -2.62 18.98 -4.30
CA VAL A 39 -2.36 17.55 -4.61
C VAL A 39 -2.50 17.32 -6.10
N TYR A 40 -1.49 16.69 -6.71
CA TYR A 40 -1.42 16.41 -8.14
C TYR A 40 -1.27 14.91 -8.38
N MET A 41 -2.24 14.32 -9.06
CA MET A 41 -2.20 12.93 -9.48
C MET A 41 -1.78 12.83 -10.94
N PHE A 42 -0.77 12.02 -11.22
CA PHE A 42 -0.34 11.70 -12.57
C PHE A 42 -0.98 10.39 -13.01
N GLN A 43 -1.85 10.49 -14.03
CA GLN A 43 -2.57 9.35 -14.57
C GLN A 43 -2.07 8.99 -15.95
N VAL A 44 -1.51 7.80 -16.10
CA VAL A 44 -1.10 7.27 -17.39
C VAL A 44 -2.27 6.55 -18.05
N TYR A 45 -2.47 6.78 -19.36
CA TYR A 45 -3.44 6.05 -20.15
C TYR A 45 -2.86 5.56 -21.47
N ASP A 46 -3.37 4.44 -21.96
CA ASP A 46 -2.90 3.84 -23.20
C ASP A 46 -3.66 4.41 -24.41
N GLY A 47 -2.95 4.79 -25.47
CA GLY A 47 -3.54 5.07 -26.79
C GLY A 47 -4.18 3.82 -27.39
N TRP A 48 -4.99 3.95 -28.46
CA TRP A 48 -5.78 2.84 -29.03
C TRP A 48 -4.94 1.60 -29.35
N LEU A 49 -3.77 1.79 -29.96
CA LEU A 49 -2.87 0.69 -30.31
C LEU A 49 -2.30 -0.01 -29.06
N MET A 50 -1.84 0.77 -28.07
CA MET A 50 -1.34 0.22 -26.80
C MET A 50 -2.44 -0.50 -26.03
N ARG A 51 -3.67 0.01 -26.03
CA ARG A 51 -4.83 -0.66 -25.43
C ARG A 51 -5.06 -2.05 -26.01
N ARG A 52 -4.99 -2.16 -27.35
CA ARG A 52 -5.15 -3.45 -28.04
C ARG A 52 -4.03 -4.42 -27.69
N LEU A 53 -2.78 -3.94 -27.59
CA LEU A 53 -1.62 -4.77 -27.26
C LEU A 53 -1.58 -5.20 -25.79
N ARG A 54 -2.09 -4.36 -24.88
CA ARG A 54 -2.04 -4.60 -23.43
C ARG A 54 -3.39 -5.02 -22.83
N HIS A 55 -4.42 -5.18 -23.66
CA HIS A 55 -5.79 -5.46 -23.23
C HIS A 55 -6.29 -4.50 -22.13
N SER A 56 -5.80 -3.24 -22.12
CA SER A 56 -6.18 -2.25 -21.12
C SER A 56 -7.52 -1.60 -21.46
N LYS A 57 -8.30 -1.26 -20.41
CA LYS A 57 -9.62 -0.65 -20.57
C LYS A 57 -9.52 0.78 -21.11
N LYS A 58 -10.53 1.21 -21.85
CA LYS A 58 -10.68 2.61 -22.26
C LYS A 58 -11.05 3.46 -21.05
N ILE A 59 -10.44 4.65 -20.96
CA ILE A 59 -10.83 5.67 -19.98
C ILE A 59 -11.69 6.68 -20.75
N ASP A 60 -13.00 6.69 -20.45
CA ASP A 60 -13.95 7.53 -21.18
C ASP A 60 -13.97 8.97 -20.65
N ALA A 61 -13.97 9.15 -19.34
CA ALA A 61 -13.90 10.46 -18.69
C ALA A 61 -12.47 10.77 -18.22
N ARG A 62 -12.02 12.00 -18.50
CA ARG A 62 -10.70 12.51 -18.08
C ARG A 62 -10.88 13.84 -17.37
N PRO A 63 -11.38 13.81 -16.14
CA PRO A 63 -11.53 15.05 -15.37
C PRO A 63 -10.15 15.65 -15.07
N ASP A 64 -10.09 16.98 -15.05
CA ASP A 64 -8.89 17.70 -14.62
C ASP A 64 -8.76 17.75 -13.09
N GLU A 65 -9.85 17.46 -12.39
CA GLU A 65 -9.93 17.46 -10.93
C GLU A 65 -10.85 16.35 -10.43
N ILE A 66 -10.51 15.78 -9.28
CA ILE A 66 -11.37 14.85 -8.52
C ILE A 66 -11.35 15.22 -7.04
N ILE A 67 -12.35 14.77 -6.30
CA ILE A 67 -12.37 14.86 -4.82
C ILE A 67 -12.34 13.45 -4.25
N ALA A 68 -11.45 13.23 -3.27
CA ALA A 68 -11.34 11.99 -2.53
C ALA A 68 -11.23 12.31 -1.04
N ASP A 69 -12.19 11.84 -0.25
CA ASP A 69 -12.27 12.03 1.22
C ASP A 69 -12.04 13.50 1.65
N GLY A 70 -12.63 14.44 0.89
CA GLY A 70 -12.50 15.88 1.12
C GLY A 70 -11.22 16.51 0.54
N VAL A 71 -10.26 15.73 0.04
CA VAL A 71 -9.05 16.24 -0.60
C VAL A 71 -9.30 16.49 -2.08
N LYS A 72 -9.05 17.72 -2.52
CA LYS A 72 -9.09 18.10 -3.94
C LYS A 72 -7.77 17.66 -4.61
N ILE A 73 -7.89 16.94 -5.72
CA ILE A 73 -6.75 16.36 -6.45
C ILE A 73 -6.80 16.83 -7.91
N HIS A 74 -5.77 17.52 -8.36
CA HIS A 74 -5.59 17.91 -9.76
C HIS A 74 -5.05 16.71 -10.57
N VAL A 75 -5.68 16.38 -11.69
CA VAL A 75 -5.31 15.19 -12.49
C VAL A 75 -4.53 15.59 -13.72
N THR A 76 -3.30 15.14 -13.79
CA THR A 76 -2.42 15.29 -14.96
C THR A 76 -2.43 14.04 -15.80
N TRP A 77 -2.94 14.14 -17.02
CA TRP A 77 -3.05 13.03 -17.96
C TRP A 77 -1.80 12.88 -18.83
N PHE A 78 -1.28 11.65 -18.93
CA PHE A 78 -0.19 11.31 -19.84
C PHE A 78 -0.56 10.14 -20.74
N ARG A 79 -0.52 10.37 -22.06
CA ARG A 79 -0.76 9.31 -23.05
C ARG A 79 0.50 8.50 -23.32
N ARG A 80 0.49 7.22 -22.97
CA ARG A 80 1.57 6.29 -23.30
C ARG A 80 1.50 5.95 -24.80
N ARG A 81 2.62 6.06 -25.48
CA ARG A 81 2.75 5.73 -26.90
C ARG A 81 3.51 4.41 -27.07
N TRP A 82 3.23 3.68 -28.14
CA TRP A 82 3.97 2.46 -28.47
C TRP A 82 5.47 2.75 -28.73
N THR A 83 5.79 3.90 -29.29
CA THR A 83 7.17 4.38 -29.49
C THR A 83 7.96 4.51 -28.20
N ASP A 84 7.31 4.85 -27.10
CA ASP A 84 7.94 4.98 -25.79
C ASP A 84 8.39 3.60 -25.27
N ALA A 85 7.55 2.57 -25.47
CA ALA A 85 7.87 1.19 -25.11
C ALA A 85 9.00 0.62 -25.99
N LEU A 86 8.98 0.93 -27.31
CA LEU A 86 10.01 0.50 -28.27
C LEU A 86 11.36 1.14 -27.93
N MET A 87 11.38 2.45 -27.68
CA MET A 87 12.60 3.19 -27.31
C MET A 87 13.21 2.67 -26.01
N HIS A 88 12.36 2.39 -25.02
CA HIS A 88 12.81 1.78 -23.77
C HIS A 88 13.47 0.42 -24.01
N ARG A 89 12.81 -0.45 -24.81
CA ARG A 89 13.27 -1.82 -25.11
C ARG A 89 14.58 -1.85 -25.92
N LEU A 90 14.76 -0.92 -26.87
CA LEU A 90 15.92 -0.90 -27.77
C LEU A 90 17.12 -0.15 -27.19
N PHE A 91 16.89 0.92 -26.46
CA PHE A 91 17.97 1.85 -26.06
C PHE A 91 18.19 1.90 -24.55
N HIS A 92 17.41 1.16 -23.75
CA HIS A 92 17.47 1.17 -22.28
C HIS A 92 17.51 2.61 -21.71
N LYS A 93 16.68 3.50 -22.27
CA LYS A 93 16.57 4.90 -21.85
C LYS A 93 15.13 5.23 -21.48
N PRO A 94 14.93 6.12 -20.47
CA PRO A 94 13.58 6.54 -20.13
C PRO A 94 12.92 7.26 -21.32
N PRO A 95 11.60 7.07 -21.51
CA PRO A 95 10.87 7.72 -22.60
C PRO A 95 11.00 9.24 -22.54
N ARG A 96 11.55 9.84 -23.60
CA ARG A 96 11.79 11.32 -23.65
C ARG A 96 10.49 12.12 -23.47
N ALA A 97 9.37 11.63 -23.98
CA ALA A 97 8.08 12.28 -23.82
C ALA A 97 7.61 12.31 -22.36
N LEU A 98 7.78 11.19 -21.64
CA LEU A 98 7.51 11.10 -20.21
C LEU A 98 8.38 12.09 -19.43
N MET A 99 9.71 12.05 -19.63
CA MET A 99 10.63 12.93 -18.90
C MET A 99 10.33 14.41 -19.16
N ARG A 100 10.02 14.81 -20.39
CA ARG A 100 9.59 16.18 -20.69
C ARG A 100 8.29 16.57 -19.97
N ARG A 101 7.32 15.66 -19.86
CA ARG A 101 6.07 15.93 -19.14
C ARG A 101 6.30 16.06 -17.63
N LEU A 102 7.17 15.20 -17.05
CA LEU A 102 7.55 15.29 -15.64
C LEU A 102 8.31 16.58 -15.32
N HIS A 103 9.24 17.01 -16.18
CA HIS A 103 9.92 18.30 -16.03
C HIS A 103 8.96 19.47 -16.13
N ARG A 104 7.98 19.42 -17.06
CA ARG A 104 6.93 20.43 -17.14
C ARG A 104 6.08 20.46 -15.88
N LEU A 105 5.69 19.30 -15.34
CA LEU A 105 4.98 19.22 -14.06
C LEU A 105 5.81 19.84 -12.94
N GLY A 106 7.11 19.55 -12.89
CA GLY A 106 8.03 20.18 -11.92
C GLY A 106 8.07 21.73 -12.04
N TRP A 107 8.00 22.29 -13.26
CA TRP A 107 7.86 23.74 -13.46
C TRP A 107 6.51 24.30 -13.02
N GLU A 108 5.43 23.51 -13.11
CA GLU A 108 4.09 23.86 -12.64
C GLU A 108 4.05 24.05 -11.11
N MET A 109 5.07 23.54 -10.38
CA MET A 109 5.21 23.70 -8.91
C MET A 109 5.73 25.10 -8.49
N ARG A 110 5.88 26.04 -9.40
CA ARG A 110 6.26 27.43 -9.05
C ARG A 110 5.23 28.06 -8.11
N GLY A 111 5.73 28.71 -7.06
CA GLY A 111 4.91 29.32 -6.02
C GLY A 111 4.68 28.42 -4.81
N HIS A 112 5.10 27.15 -4.85
CA HIS A 112 5.14 26.29 -3.67
C HIS A 112 6.45 26.46 -2.92
N ASP A 113 6.40 26.34 -1.61
CA ASP A 113 7.56 26.41 -0.72
C ASP A 113 8.30 25.06 -0.61
N LEU A 114 7.62 23.95 -0.96
CA LEU A 114 8.12 22.59 -0.84
C LEU A 114 7.37 21.67 -1.80
N VAL A 115 8.05 20.62 -2.30
CA VAL A 115 7.45 19.56 -3.11
C VAL A 115 7.72 18.19 -2.50
N SER A 116 6.66 17.41 -2.30
CA SER A 116 6.70 16.02 -1.83
C SER A 116 6.14 15.09 -2.88
N ALA A 117 6.88 14.08 -3.28
CA ALA A 117 6.47 13.13 -4.29
C ALA A 117 6.36 11.72 -3.72
N HIS A 118 5.55 10.89 -4.36
CA HIS A 118 5.43 9.48 -4.02
C HIS A 118 5.96 8.63 -5.17
N ASP A 119 6.88 7.75 -4.83
CA ASP A 119 7.57 6.82 -5.72
C ASP A 119 8.40 7.46 -6.86
N ARG A 120 9.06 6.60 -7.63
CA ARG A 120 10.08 6.95 -8.61
C ARG A 120 9.59 7.93 -9.69
N ILE A 121 8.42 7.71 -10.29
CA ILE A 121 7.98 8.51 -11.43
C ILE A 121 7.77 9.96 -11.01
N MET A 122 7.05 10.20 -9.94
CA MET A 122 6.83 11.55 -9.42
C MET A 122 8.08 12.14 -8.77
N GLY A 123 8.97 11.30 -8.24
CA GLY A 123 10.28 11.70 -7.75
C GLY A 123 11.10 12.48 -8.77
N HIS A 124 11.03 12.10 -10.06
CA HIS A 124 11.68 12.88 -11.13
C HIS A 124 11.15 14.30 -11.25
N ALA A 125 9.83 14.51 -11.13
CA ALA A 125 9.23 15.84 -11.17
C ALA A 125 9.62 16.67 -9.94
N ALA A 126 9.58 16.06 -8.74
CA ALA A 126 9.94 16.73 -7.49
C ALA A 126 11.41 17.14 -7.46
N VAL A 127 12.33 16.25 -7.83
CA VAL A 127 13.78 16.58 -7.90
C VAL A 127 14.06 17.65 -8.94
N PHE A 128 13.37 17.62 -10.08
CA PHE A 128 13.49 18.68 -11.07
C PHE A 128 12.99 20.02 -10.52
N ALA A 129 11.83 20.05 -9.85
CA ALA A 129 11.29 21.23 -9.19
C ALA A 129 12.28 21.77 -8.14
N GLY A 130 12.74 20.90 -7.22
CA GLY A 130 13.71 21.27 -6.19
C GLY A 130 14.94 21.95 -6.73
N LYS A 131 15.56 21.37 -7.77
CA LYS A 131 16.76 21.91 -8.41
C LYS A 131 16.53 23.21 -9.18
N LYS A 132 15.39 23.37 -9.83
CA LYS A 132 15.11 24.52 -10.70
C LYS A 132 14.45 25.68 -9.99
N LEU A 133 13.66 25.42 -8.96
CA LEU A 133 12.93 26.43 -8.19
C LEU A 133 13.62 26.74 -6.85
N HIS A 134 14.70 26.01 -6.52
CA HIS A 134 15.45 26.12 -5.26
C HIS A 134 14.55 25.94 -4.02
N ILE A 135 13.68 24.93 -4.07
CA ILE A 135 12.80 24.56 -2.97
C ILE A 135 13.12 23.13 -2.45
N PRO A 136 12.89 22.84 -1.17
CA PRO A 136 13.04 21.49 -0.64
C PRO A 136 12.20 20.47 -1.41
N SER A 137 12.78 19.30 -1.71
CA SER A 137 12.10 18.20 -2.40
C SER A 137 12.23 16.91 -1.62
N PHE A 138 11.12 16.18 -1.49
CA PHE A 138 11.03 14.93 -0.76
C PHE A 138 10.48 13.82 -1.66
N ILE A 139 10.88 12.58 -1.41
CA ILE A 139 10.34 11.40 -2.11
C ILE A 139 9.95 10.36 -1.06
N THR A 140 8.68 9.94 -1.05
CA THR A 140 8.19 8.82 -0.25
C THR A 140 8.18 7.54 -1.07
N TRP A 141 8.84 6.50 -0.58
CA TRP A 141 8.95 5.19 -1.20
C TRP A 141 7.98 4.21 -0.55
N HIS A 142 7.09 3.59 -1.38
CA HIS A 142 6.05 2.69 -0.90
C HIS A 142 6.35 1.20 -1.11
N GLY A 143 7.38 0.88 -1.90
CA GLY A 143 7.81 -0.50 -2.07
C GLY A 143 8.24 -0.87 -3.49
N ALA A 144 7.31 -1.02 -4.43
CA ALA A 144 7.59 -1.55 -5.77
C ALA A 144 8.76 -0.87 -6.50
N SER A 145 8.88 0.44 -6.34
CA SER A 145 9.98 1.24 -6.91
C SER A 145 11.35 0.94 -6.30
N ILE A 146 11.42 0.24 -5.17
CA ILE A 146 12.68 -0.16 -4.49
C ILE A 146 12.99 -1.64 -4.77
N TYR A 147 12.01 -2.54 -4.59
CA TYR A 147 12.28 -3.97 -4.58
C TYR A 147 11.76 -4.76 -5.80
N THR A 148 10.79 -4.21 -6.57
CA THR A 148 10.19 -4.92 -7.72
C THR A 148 10.79 -4.47 -9.04
N ASP A 149 10.85 -3.16 -9.26
CA ASP A 149 11.23 -2.59 -10.56
C ASP A 149 12.75 -2.66 -10.81
N PRO A 150 13.63 -2.27 -9.85
CA PRO A 150 15.07 -2.21 -10.08
C PRO A 150 15.73 -3.56 -10.42
N PRO A 151 15.35 -4.70 -9.80
CA PRO A 151 15.92 -5.99 -10.17
C PRO A 151 15.56 -6.45 -11.59
N ARG A 152 14.45 -5.94 -12.15
CA ARG A 152 13.97 -6.33 -13.49
C ARG A 152 14.57 -5.52 -14.63
N ASP A 153 15.12 -4.35 -14.33
CA ASP A 153 15.60 -3.43 -15.35
C ASP A 153 16.79 -2.59 -14.84
N PRO A 154 18.00 -2.82 -15.39
CA PRO A 154 19.21 -2.10 -14.99
C PRO A 154 19.10 -0.58 -15.13
N MET A 155 18.38 -0.08 -16.16
CA MET A 155 18.14 1.35 -16.33
C MET A 155 17.28 1.90 -15.20
N ILE A 156 16.23 1.17 -14.82
CA ILE A 156 15.38 1.55 -13.69
C ILE A 156 16.19 1.56 -12.40
N LYS A 157 17.06 0.57 -12.19
CA LYS A 157 17.97 0.52 -11.04
C LYS A 157 18.85 1.77 -10.97
N GLU A 158 19.51 2.13 -12.06
CA GLU A 158 20.36 3.32 -12.13
C GLU A 158 19.59 4.62 -11.85
N LEU A 159 18.39 4.76 -12.43
CA LEU A 159 17.52 5.91 -12.20
C LEU A 159 17.04 6.00 -10.76
N THR A 160 16.72 4.88 -10.13
CA THR A 160 16.30 4.81 -8.73
C THR A 160 17.46 5.22 -7.82
N ILE A 161 18.68 4.71 -8.06
CA ILE A 161 19.88 5.10 -7.31
C ILE A 161 20.11 6.62 -7.42
N LYS A 162 20.05 7.19 -8.63
CA LYS A 162 20.18 8.65 -8.82
C LYS A 162 19.12 9.45 -8.08
N LEU A 163 17.89 8.93 -8.04
CA LEU A 163 16.81 9.59 -7.30
C LEU A 163 17.01 9.52 -5.79
N LEU A 164 17.52 8.43 -5.23
CA LEU A 164 17.79 8.31 -3.80
C LEU A 164 18.78 9.38 -3.30
N HIS A 165 19.76 9.76 -4.13
CA HIS A 165 20.76 10.81 -3.80
C HIS A 165 20.36 12.23 -4.21
N SER A 166 19.17 12.45 -4.75
CA SER A 166 18.81 13.72 -5.38
C SER A 166 17.87 14.62 -4.58
N PRO A 167 16.93 14.15 -3.77
CA PRO A 167 16.02 14.99 -3.00
C PRO A 167 16.68 15.51 -1.72
N THR A 168 16.03 16.45 -1.07
CA THR A 168 16.41 16.94 0.26
C THR A 168 16.40 15.80 1.29
N CYS A 169 15.35 14.97 1.25
CA CYS A 169 15.26 13.75 2.06
C CYS A 169 14.35 12.73 1.40
N ASN A 170 14.61 11.45 1.64
CA ASN A 170 13.76 10.34 1.28
C ASN A 170 12.95 9.88 2.49
N PHE A 171 11.68 9.56 2.27
CA PHE A 171 10.83 8.93 3.26
C PHE A 171 10.57 7.48 2.89
N PHE A 172 10.72 6.59 3.83
CA PHE A 172 10.42 5.17 3.66
C PHE A 172 9.24 4.78 4.57
N VAL A 173 8.31 4.01 4.03
CA VAL A 173 7.12 3.59 4.79
C VAL A 173 7.40 2.49 5.81
N SER A 174 8.63 1.97 5.86
CA SER A 174 9.09 1.01 6.85
C SER A 174 10.62 0.99 6.93
N GLN A 175 11.17 0.59 8.08
CA GLN A 175 12.61 0.37 8.25
C GLN A 175 13.10 -0.73 7.31
N GLY A 176 12.35 -1.84 7.22
CA GLY A 176 12.70 -2.94 6.32
C GLY A 176 12.81 -2.51 4.86
N LEU A 177 12.01 -1.52 4.40
CA LEU A 177 12.12 -1.00 3.04
C LEU A 177 13.40 -0.15 2.86
N LEU A 178 13.80 0.63 3.87
CA LEU A 178 15.05 1.37 3.87
C LEU A 178 16.25 0.41 3.86
N ASP A 179 16.23 -0.61 4.71
CA ASP A 179 17.29 -1.63 4.78
C ASP A 179 17.44 -2.36 3.43
N LYS A 180 16.31 -2.64 2.77
CA LYS A 180 16.29 -3.22 1.42
C LYS A 180 16.93 -2.30 0.39
N ALA A 181 16.64 -1.00 0.44
CA ALA A 181 17.27 -0.01 -0.44
C ALA A 181 18.79 0.06 -0.21
N HIS A 182 19.23 0.04 1.05
CA HIS A 182 20.65 0.02 1.39
C HIS A 182 21.36 -1.24 0.90
N ALA A 183 20.75 -2.41 1.05
CA ALA A 183 21.35 -3.68 0.67
C ALA A 183 21.43 -3.90 -0.85
N GLU A 184 20.43 -3.48 -1.60
CA GLU A 184 20.28 -3.85 -3.02
C GLU A 184 20.54 -2.73 -4.02
N LEU A 185 20.46 -1.46 -3.58
CA LEU A 185 20.61 -0.31 -4.45
C LEU A 185 21.84 0.53 -4.10
N THR A 186 21.79 1.29 -3.00
CA THR A 186 22.82 2.22 -2.56
C THR A 186 22.57 2.68 -1.12
N ASN A 187 23.59 3.22 -0.47
CA ASN A 187 23.50 3.85 0.86
C ASN A 187 24.02 5.29 0.82
N GLY A 188 24.07 5.97 1.97
CA GLY A 188 24.66 7.31 2.09
C GLY A 188 23.76 8.43 1.54
N PHE A 189 22.44 8.23 1.47
CA PHE A 189 21.47 9.26 1.12
C PHE A 189 20.63 9.67 2.36
N PRO A 190 20.13 10.92 2.41
CA PRO A 190 19.24 11.35 3.50
C PRO A 190 17.95 10.56 3.50
N ALA A 191 17.59 9.96 4.63
CA ALA A 191 16.39 9.15 4.75
C ALA A 191 15.76 9.23 6.14
N GLU A 192 14.42 9.15 6.19
CA GLU A 192 13.61 9.06 7.39
C GLU A 192 12.51 8.02 7.22
N ILE A 193 12.10 7.39 8.31
CA ILE A 193 10.97 6.45 8.31
C ILE A 193 9.69 7.22 8.63
N LEU A 194 8.69 7.08 7.75
CA LEU A 194 7.33 7.57 7.95
C LEU A 194 6.35 6.42 7.73
N LEU A 195 5.95 5.77 8.79
CA LEU A 195 5.03 4.63 8.75
C LEU A 195 3.64 5.07 8.28
N ASN A 196 2.93 4.19 7.58
CA ASN A 196 1.53 4.41 7.30
C ASN A 196 0.67 4.13 8.53
N GLY A 197 -0.57 4.67 8.56
CA GLY A 197 -1.58 4.37 9.56
C GLY A 197 -2.85 3.77 8.96
N ALA A 198 -3.83 3.43 9.79
CA ALA A 198 -5.18 3.18 9.34
C ALA A 198 -5.98 4.49 9.24
N SER A 199 -6.91 4.59 8.30
CA SER A 199 -7.85 5.71 8.27
C SER A 199 -8.89 5.58 9.39
N GLU A 200 -9.50 6.72 9.78
CA GLU A 200 -10.41 6.82 10.94
C GLU A 200 -11.59 5.83 10.91
N GLN A 201 -12.00 5.38 9.73
CA GLN A 201 -13.06 4.38 9.58
C GLN A 201 -12.65 2.99 10.08
N PHE A 202 -11.35 2.69 10.16
CA PHE A 202 -10.84 1.43 10.68
C PHE A 202 -10.61 1.58 12.19
N GLN A 203 -11.64 1.30 12.95
CA GLN A 203 -11.63 1.28 14.41
C GLN A 203 -12.45 0.10 14.90
N ARG A 204 -12.12 -0.40 16.08
CA ARG A 204 -12.93 -1.42 16.73
C ARG A 204 -14.30 -0.85 17.06
N TYR A 205 -15.36 -1.49 16.58
CA TYR A 205 -16.73 -1.17 16.94
C TYR A 205 -17.10 -1.70 18.33
N SER A 206 -18.19 -1.18 18.90
CA SER A 206 -18.74 -1.76 20.12
C SER A 206 -19.16 -3.22 19.91
N ASP A 207 -19.21 -4.00 20.99
CA ASP A 207 -19.54 -5.42 20.90
C ASP A 207 -20.97 -5.64 20.36
N GLU A 208 -21.91 -4.72 20.67
CA GLU A 208 -23.27 -4.76 20.12
C GLU A 208 -23.29 -4.55 18.61
N LYS A 209 -22.52 -3.56 18.12
CA LYS A 209 -22.43 -3.30 16.66
C LYS A 209 -21.75 -4.46 15.96
N ARG A 210 -20.68 -5.02 16.53
CA ARG A 210 -20.00 -6.21 16.00
C ARG A 210 -20.94 -7.41 15.93
N SER A 211 -21.69 -7.70 17.00
CA SER A 211 -22.68 -8.80 17.02
C SER A 211 -23.75 -8.60 15.94
N SER A 212 -24.27 -7.36 15.80
CA SER A 212 -25.24 -7.03 14.75
C SER A 212 -24.68 -7.27 13.34
N LEU A 213 -23.43 -6.85 13.08
CA LEU A 213 -22.77 -7.08 11.80
C LEU A 213 -22.53 -8.57 11.54
N ARG A 214 -22.07 -9.32 12.53
CA ARG A 214 -21.89 -10.77 12.39
C ARG A 214 -23.18 -11.46 11.98
N LYS A 215 -24.31 -11.11 12.59
CA LYS A 215 -25.65 -11.60 12.19
C LYS A 215 -26.01 -11.21 10.75
N LYS A 216 -25.74 -9.96 10.35
CA LYS A 216 -25.97 -9.48 8.97
C LYS A 216 -25.20 -10.32 7.93
N TYR A 217 -23.99 -10.76 8.27
CA TYR A 217 -23.16 -11.60 7.40
C TYR A 217 -23.36 -13.12 7.61
N GLY A 218 -24.44 -13.53 8.29
CA GLY A 218 -24.79 -14.95 8.48
C GLY A 218 -23.95 -15.68 9.54
N LEU A 219 -23.22 -14.96 10.36
CA LEU A 219 -22.45 -15.49 11.48
C LEU A 219 -23.32 -15.53 12.74
N ASN A 220 -24.30 -16.43 12.76
CA ASN A 220 -25.32 -16.51 13.83
C ASN A 220 -24.86 -17.27 15.08
N ASP A 221 -23.68 -17.88 15.02
CA ASP A 221 -23.08 -18.65 16.13
C ASP A 221 -21.96 -17.79 16.70
N ASP A 222 -22.16 -17.20 17.88
CA ASP A 222 -21.20 -16.32 18.54
C ASP A 222 -19.88 -17.04 18.94
N ASP A 223 -19.92 -18.38 19.03
CA ASP A 223 -18.74 -19.20 19.34
C ASP A 223 -17.84 -19.45 18.11
N LYS A 224 -18.32 -19.17 16.90
CA LYS A 224 -17.50 -19.32 15.68
C LYS A 224 -16.49 -18.21 15.53
N LYS A 225 -15.22 -18.59 15.38
CA LYS A 225 -14.16 -17.66 15.00
C LYS A 225 -14.10 -17.46 13.48
N VAL A 226 -13.90 -16.23 13.05
CA VAL A 226 -13.75 -15.87 11.63
C VAL A 226 -12.26 -15.65 11.31
N VAL A 227 -11.75 -16.51 10.43
CA VAL A 227 -10.39 -16.38 9.88
C VAL A 227 -10.51 -15.86 8.45
N ALA A 228 -9.82 -14.77 8.15
CA ALA A 228 -9.96 -14.11 6.86
C ALA A 228 -8.62 -13.81 6.18
N PHE A 229 -8.64 -13.85 4.85
CA PHE A 229 -7.70 -13.16 3.99
C PHE A 229 -8.41 -11.95 3.35
N VAL A 230 -7.73 -10.81 3.30
CA VAL A 230 -8.24 -9.60 2.62
C VAL A 230 -7.14 -9.07 1.70
N GLY A 231 -7.42 -9.00 0.40
CA GLY A 231 -6.45 -8.51 -0.56
C GLY A 231 -6.71 -8.90 -2.00
N ARG A 232 -5.77 -8.54 -2.87
CA ARG A 232 -5.82 -8.97 -4.28
C ARG A 232 -5.35 -10.42 -4.41
N PHE A 233 -6.07 -11.20 -5.21
CA PHE A 233 -5.69 -12.58 -5.53
C PHE A 233 -4.62 -12.59 -6.62
N GLU A 234 -3.40 -12.22 -6.24
CA GLU A 234 -2.24 -12.16 -7.12
C GLU A 234 -1.08 -13.01 -6.57
N PRO A 235 -0.14 -13.47 -7.43
CA PRO A 235 0.95 -14.35 -7.02
C PRO A 235 1.75 -13.83 -5.81
N VAL A 236 1.98 -12.51 -5.75
CA VAL A 236 2.71 -11.87 -4.65
C VAL A 236 2.04 -12.06 -3.28
N LYS A 237 0.74 -12.32 -3.26
CA LYS A 237 -0.03 -12.56 -2.03
C LYS A 237 -0.04 -14.02 -1.58
N ASN A 238 0.54 -14.94 -2.37
CA ASN A 238 0.60 -16.38 -2.10
C ASN A 238 -0.77 -16.98 -1.71
N VAL A 239 -1.84 -16.50 -2.36
CA VAL A 239 -3.22 -16.90 -2.04
C VAL A 239 -3.48 -18.40 -2.27
N THR A 240 -2.66 -19.05 -3.07
CA THR A 240 -2.68 -20.51 -3.29
C THR A 240 -2.21 -21.31 -2.07
N LEU A 241 -1.60 -20.68 -1.05
CA LEU A 241 -1.29 -21.29 0.24
C LEU A 241 -2.49 -21.25 1.22
N LEU A 242 -3.51 -20.43 0.97
CA LEU A 242 -4.66 -20.31 1.87
C LEU A 242 -5.38 -21.64 2.11
N PRO A 243 -5.58 -22.53 1.11
CA PRO A 243 -6.19 -23.84 1.34
C PRO A 243 -5.44 -24.69 2.39
N ASP A 244 -4.11 -24.74 2.30
CA ASP A 244 -3.27 -25.48 3.27
C ASP A 244 -3.31 -24.82 4.66
N ILE A 245 -3.22 -23.50 4.70
CA ILE A 245 -3.26 -22.72 5.93
C ILE A 245 -4.60 -22.92 6.64
N TYR A 246 -5.72 -22.78 5.93
CA TYR A 246 -7.07 -22.89 6.51
C TYR A 246 -7.36 -24.31 7.00
N GLN A 247 -7.03 -25.33 6.19
CA GLN A 247 -7.17 -26.72 6.58
C GLN A 247 -6.40 -27.02 7.88
N LYS A 248 -5.13 -26.61 7.95
CA LYS A 248 -4.29 -26.85 9.15
C LYS A 248 -4.75 -26.06 10.38
N ILE A 249 -5.28 -24.84 10.19
CA ILE A 249 -5.87 -24.07 11.30
C ILE A 249 -7.09 -24.82 11.84
N GLU A 250 -7.98 -25.32 10.96
CA GLU A 250 -9.17 -26.09 11.36
C GLU A 250 -8.79 -27.37 12.11
N GLU A 251 -7.83 -28.13 11.59
CA GLU A 251 -7.34 -29.36 12.22
C GLU A 251 -6.76 -29.13 13.63
N LYS A 252 -5.94 -28.06 13.78
CA LYS A 252 -5.24 -27.76 15.04
C LYS A 252 -6.11 -27.02 16.06
N TYR A 253 -7.01 -26.15 15.62
CA TYR A 253 -7.85 -25.36 16.53
C TYR A 253 -8.98 -26.20 17.15
N GLY A 254 -9.51 -27.16 16.40
CA GLY A 254 -10.49 -28.16 16.89
C GLY A 254 -11.84 -27.57 17.32
N LYS A 255 -12.15 -26.33 16.94
CA LYS A 255 -13.41 -25.61 17.21
C LYS A 255 -14.03 -25.13 15.90
N LYS A 256 -15.29 -24.69 15.97
CA LYS A 256 -15.99 -24.16 14.78
C LYS A 256 -15.31 -22.88 14.26
N LEU A 257 -14.93 -22.92 12.97
CA LEU A 257 -14.36 -21.80 12.24
C LEU A 257 -15.25 -21.42 11.05
N THR A 258 -15.12 -20.16 10.64
CA THR A 258 -15.63 -19.67 9.35
C THR A 258 -14.46 -19.03 8.62
N PHE A 259 -14.25 -19.44 7.37
CA PHE A 259 -13.19 -18.92 6.53
C PHE A 259 -13.72 -17.93 5.51
N TRP A 260 -13.12 -16.76 5.44
CA TRP A 260 -13.42 -15.73 4.45
C TRP A 260 -12.20 -15.44 3.57
N ALA A 261 -12.48 -15.23 2.28
CA ALA A 261 -11.49 -14.82 1.28
C ALA A 261 -12.07 -13.59 0.55
N ILE A 262 -11.61 -12.41 0.99
CA ILE A 262 -12.15 -11.10 0.62
C ILE A 262 -11.26 -10.45 -0.42
N GLY A 263 -11.80 -10.21 -1.62
CA GLY A 263 -11.09 -9.55 -2.70
C GLY A 263 -11.21 -10.26 -4.04
N ASP A 264 -10.48 -9.76 -5.03
CA ASP A 264 -10.52 -10.21 -6.42
C ASP A 264 -9.11 -10.25 -7.02
N GLY A 265 -8.91 -10.97 -8.11
CA GLY A 265 -7.65 -11.05 -8.83
C GLY A 265 -7.51 -12.29 -9.69
N ILE A 266 -6.37 -12.38 -10.38
CA ILE A 266 -6.15 -13.42 -11.41
C ILE A 266 -6.08 -14.85 -10.83
N GLN A 267 -5.77 -15.01 -9.54
CA GLN A 267 -5.71 -16.32 -8.87
C GLN A 267 -6.98 -16.65 -8.06
N LEU A 268 -8.05 -15.87 -8.16
CA LEU A 268 -9.28 -16.10 -7.38
C LEU A 268 -9.88 -17.49 -7.69
N GLU A 269 -10.08 -17.80 -8.96
CA GLU A 269 -10.70 -19.08 -9.36
C GLU A 269 -9.80 -20.28 -9.08
N GLU A 270 -8.49 -20.12 -9.22
CA GLU A 270 -7.51 -21.14 -8.84
C GLU A 270 -7.60 -21.43 -7.33
N THR A 271 -7.59 -20.38 -6.50
CA THR A 271 -7.69 -20.51 -5.05
C THR A 271 -9.01 -21.17 -4.64
N ARG A 272 -10.13 -20.80 -5.29
CA ARG A 272 -11.45 -21.40 -5.05
C ARG A 272 -11.44 -22.91 -5.36
N ARG A 273 -10.84 -23.30 -6.48
CA ARG A 273 -10.70 -24.71 -6.88
C ARG A 273 -9.88 -25.49 -5.85
N LEU A 274 -8.72 -24.96 -5.43
CA LEU A 274 -7.86 -25.60 -4.42
C LEU A 274 -8.55 -25.74 -3.06
N MET A 275 -9.36 -24.75 -2.63
CA MET A 275 -10.19 -24.84 -1.42
C MET A 275 -11.18 -26.01 -1.51
N ALA A 276 -11.89 -26.11 -2.65
CA ALA A 276 -12.86 -27.19 -2.87
C ALA A 276 -12.20 -28.58 -2.90
N GLU A 277 -11.04 -28.70 -3.54
CA GLU A 277 -10.28 -29.96 -3.58
C GLU A 277 -9.83 -30.45 -2.19
N LYS A 278 -9.54 -29.50 -1.28
CA LYS A 278 -9.20 -29.80 0.11
C LYS A 278 -10.40 -29.95 1.04
N GLY A 279 -11.61 -29.74 0.53
CA GLY A 279 -12.83 -29.79 1.33
C GLY A 279 -12.95 -28.69 2.38
N VAL A 280 -12.24 -27.56 2.22
CA VAL A 280 -12.28 -26.43 3.14
C VAL A 280 -13.39 -25.46 2.73
N PRO A 281 -14.47 -25.32 3.50
CA PRO A 281 -15.55 -24.40 3.18
C PRO A 281 -15.10 -22.97 3.40
N CYS A 282 -15.04 -22.15 2.33
CA CYS A 282 -14.61 -20.77 2.38
C CYS A 282 -15.61 -19.85 1.66
N HIS A 283 -15.97 -18.74 2.30
CA HIS A 283 -16.79 -17.72 1.70
C HIS A 283 -15.91 -16.73 0.91
N PHE A 284 -16.13 -16.70 -0.40
CA PHE A 284 -15.44 -15.79 -1.31
C PHE A 284 -16.36 -14.61 -1.66
N THR A 285 -15.99 -13.41 -1.23
CA THR A 285 -16.81 -12.21 -1.47
C THR A 285 -16.65 -11.63 -2.87
N GLY A 286 -15.52 -11.92 -3.55
CA GLY A 286 -15.10 -11.14 -4.71
C GLY A 286 -14.71 -9.72 -4.31
N LYS A 287 -14.76 -8.80 -5.29
CA LYS A 287 -14.43 -7.39 -5.06
C LYS A 287 -15.48 -6.73 -4.17
N VAL A 288 -15.04 -6.19 -3.03
CA VAL A 288 -15.87 -5.47 -2.07
C VAL A 288 -15.62 -3.96 -2.19
N PRO A 289 -16.65 -3.10 -2.06
CA PRO A 289 -16.48 -1.65 -1.95
C PRO A 289 -15.58 -1.28 -0.76
N PRO A 290 -14.68 -0.27 -0.90
CA PRO A 290 -13.76 0.10 0.17
C PRO A 290 -14.43 0.51 1.50
N ASP A 291 -15.61 1.10 1.43
CA ASP A 291 -16.41 1.53 2.58
C ASP A 291 -17.06 0.37 3.36
N GLU A 292 -17.14 -0.82 2.78
CA GLU A 292 -17.62 -2.03 3.47
C GLU A 292 -16.47 -2.81 4.17
N ILE A 293 -15.22 -2.55 3.84
CA ILE A 293 -14.06 -3.28 4.42
C ILE A 293 -13.99 -3.12 5.94
N PRO A 294 -14.21 -1.92 6.54
CA PRO A 294 -14.22 -1.78 7.98
C PRO A 294 -15.26 -2.66 8.69
N ASP A 295 -16.46 -2.80 8.12
CA ASP A 295 -17.52 -3.66 8.65
C ASP A 295 -17.10 -5.14 8.62
N LEU A 296 -16.52 -5.59 7.51
CA LEU A 296 -16.02 -6.96 7.38
C LEU A 296 -14.87 -7.25 8.34
N LEU A 297 -13.88 -6.33 8.45
CA LEU A 297 -12.75 -6.50 9.37
C LEU A 297 -13.19 -6.52 10.85
N ASN A 298 -14.25 -5.79 11.20
CA ASN A 298 -14.84 -5.88 12.54
C ASN A 298 -15.53 -7.23 12.82
N CYS A 299 -15.87 -8.01 11.81
CA CYS A 299 -16.38 -9.37 11.99
C CYS A 299 -15.27 -10.43 12.12
N VAL A 300 -14.03 -10.09 11.72
CA VAL A 300 -12.88 -11.00 11.70
C VAL A 300 -12.25 -11.11 13.08
N ASP A 301 -11.85 -12.33 13.47
CA ASP A 301 -11.08 -12.61 14.67
C ASP A 301 -9.59 -12.75 14.36
N LEU A 302 -9.25 -13.29 13.17
CA LEU A 302 -7.87 -13.44 12.72
C LEU A 302 -7.73 -13.14 11.23
N LEU A 303 -6.87 -12.20 10.88
CA LEU A 303 -6.41 -11.97 9.51
C LEU A 303 -5.15 -12.82 9.25
N VAL A 304 -5.11 -13.51 8.12
CA VAL A 304 -3.92 -14.24 7.63
C VAL A 304 -3.39 -13.56 6.36
N LEU A 305 -2.10 -13.24 6.33
CA LEU A 305 -1.46 -12.57 5.18
C LEU A 305 -0.17 -13.29 4.78
N PRO A 306 -0.22 -14.36 3.95
CA PRO A 306 0.94 -15.15 3.56
C PRO A 306 1.76 -14.55 2.42
N SER A 307 1.72 -13.24 2.23
CA SER A 307 2.37 -12.52 1.12
C SER A 307 3.87 -12.82 1.03
N SER A 308 4.39 -12.93 -0.20
CA SER A 308 5.85 -13.05 -0.43
C SER A 308 6.55 -11.69 -0.45
N LEU A 309 5.79 -10.58 -0.54
CA LEU A 309 6.35 -9.25 -0.66
C LEU A 309 5.34 -8.17 -0.24
N GLU A 310 5.75 -7.28 0.67
CA GLU A 310 4.99 -6.11 1.15
C GLU A 310 5.97 -4.96 1.42
N GLY A 311 5.48 -3.71 1.32
CA GLY A 311 6.22 -2.55 1.84
C GLY A 311 5.91 -2.33 3.32
N LEU A 312 4.69 -1.86 3.59
CA LEU A 312 3.99 -1.88 4.87
C LEU A 312 2.51 -2.14 4.56
N PRO A 313 1.99 -3.35 4.82
CA PRO A 313 0.67 -3.74 4.34
C PRO A 313 -0.45 -3.04 5.12
N LEU A 314 -1.16 -2.11 4.47
CA LEU A 314 -2.24 -1.33 5.10
C LEU A 314 -3.31 -2.23 5.71
N VAL A 315 -3.69 -3.32 5.04
CA VAL A 315 -4.73 -4.24 5.53
C VAL A 315 -4.40 -4.85 6.90
N VAL A 316 -3.12 -5.02 7.21
CA VAL A 316 -2.66 -5.48 8.53
C VAL A 316 -2.95 -4.42 9.59
N ILE A 317 -2.60 -3.17 9.30
CA ILE A 317 -2.84 -2.02 10.17
C ILE A 317 -4.36 -1.83 10.36
N GLU A 318 -5.12 -1.92 9.28
CA GLU A 318 -6.58 -1.80 9.27
C GLU A 318 -7.25 -2.91 10.11
N ALA A 319 -6.81 -4.16 9.97
CA ALA A 319 -7.34 -5.29 10.74
C ALA A 319 -7.05 -5.17 12.24
N LEU A 320 -5.80 -4.83 12.61
CA LEU A 320 -5.44 -4.59 14.01
C LEU A 320 -6.24 -3.42 14.61
N SER A 321 -6.44 -2.34 13.85
CA SER A 321 -7.27 -1.19 14.27
C SER A 321 -8.74 -1.58 14.50
N CYS A 322 -9.27 -2.55 13.75
CA CYS A 322 -10.61 -3.12 13.93
C CYS A 322 -10.67 -4.16 15.05
N GLY A 323 -9.54 -4.50 15.69
CA GLY A 323 -9.45 -5.45 16.80
C GLY A 323 -9.34 -6.91 16.38
N ALA A 324 -9.05 -7.21 15.11
CA ALA A 324 -8.69 -8.54 14.67
C ALA A 324 -7.22 -8.83 15.02
N HIS A 325 -6.91 -10.08 15.36
CA HIS A 325 -5.51 -10.53 15.38
C HIS A 325 -4.97 -10.68 13.95
N VAL A 326 -3.65 -10.61 13.79
CA VAL A 326 -3.00 -10.78 12.50
C VAL A 326 -1.78 -11.69 12.62
N VAL A 327 -1.70 -12.69 11.74
CA VAL A 327 -0.47 -13.42 11.44
C VAL A 327 -0.09 -13.18 9.98
N ALA A 328 1.17 -12.84 9.74
CA ALA A 328 1.63 -12.50 8.40
C ALA A 328 3.01 -13.11 8.12
N THR A 329 3.39 -13.17 6.86
CA THR A 329 4.77 -13.51 6.48
C THR A 329 5.71 -12.37 6.88
N ASN A 330 6.88 -12.72 7.41
CA ASN A 330 7.94 -11.76 7.69
C ASN A 330 8.60 -11.30 6.39
N VAL A 331 8.05 -10.27 5.79
CA VAL A 331 8.57 -9.65 4.57
C VAL A 331 8.63 -8.14 4.75
N ILE A 332 9.78 -7.57 4.41
CA ILE A 332 10.09 -6.11 4.49
C ILE A 332 9.47 -5.47 5.75
N GLY A 333 8.45 -4.61 5.64
CA GLY A 333 7.87 -3.85 6.74
C GLY A 333 6.78 -4.55 7.57
N THR A 334 6.51 -5.85 7.33
CA THR A 334 5.36 -6.51 7.97
C THR A 334 5.54 -6.63 9.49
N ALA A 335 6.75 -7.02 9.95
CA ALA A 335 7.03 -7.17 11.38
C ALA A 335 6.88 -5.87 12.18
N GLU A 336 7.03 -4.71 11.54
CA GLU A 336 6.85 -3.40 12.17
C GLU A 336 5.38 -3.12 12.55
N ALA A 337 4.44 -3.74 11.82
CA ALA A 337 3.02 -3.60 12.11
C ALA A 337 2.46 -4.70 13.02
N VAL A 338 2.90 -5.99 12.83
CA VAL A 338 2.30 -7.12 13.56
C VAL A 338 3.08 -7.54 14.81
N GLY A 339 4.30 -7.04 14.99
CA GLY A 339 5.27 -7.60 15.95
C GLY A 339 6.04 -8.78 15.36
N ARG A 340 7.31 -8.93 15.77
CA ARG A 340 8.22 -9.95 15.19
C ARG A 340 7.70 -11.38 15.40
N GLU A 341 7.08 -11.66 16.52
CA GLU A 341 6.52 -12.96 16.88
C GLU A 341 5.31 -13.37 16.00
N ASN A 342 4.62 -12.41 15.37
CA ASN A 342 3.48 -12.64 14.49
C ASN A 342 3.86 -12.59 13.00
N ALA A 343 5.13 -12.29 12.72
CA ALA A 343 5.71 -12.25 11.39
C ALA A 343 6.56 -13.52 11.16
N ILE A 344 6.07 -14.42 10.31
CA ILE A 344 6.65 -15.77 10.13
C ILE A 344 7.55 -15.79 8.89
N ASP A 345 8.81 -16.21 9.06
CA ASP A 345 9.75 -16.31 7.95
C ASP A 345 9.32 -17.38 6.94
N LEU A 346 9.42 -17.05 5.64
CA LEU A 346 9.29 -18.06 4.57
C LEU A 346 10.39 -19.12 4.69
N GLY A 347 10.19 -20.27 4.07
CA GLY A 347 11.13 -21.39 4.06
C GLY A 347 10.52 -22.68 4.57
N ASP A 348 11.36 -23.59 5.06
CA ASP A 348 10.94 -24.92 5.49
C ASP A 348 9.87 -24.85 6.59
N ASN A 349 8.86 -25.71 6.45
CA ASN A 349 7.73 -25.80 7.38
C ASN A 349 6.99 -24.46 7.60
N PHE A 350 7.03 -23.53 6.61
CA PHE A 350 6.38 -22.23 6.71
C PHE A 350 4.90 -22.36 7.12
N VAL A 351 4.13 -23.20 6.42
CA VAL A 351 2.70 -23.36 6.69
C VAL A 351 2.45 -23.86 8.11
N ASP A 352 3.27 -24.79 8.61
CA ASP A 352 3.13 -25.31 9.99
C ASP A 352 3.40 -24.23 11.03
N ARG A 353 4.52 -23.51 10.91
CA ARG A 353 4.86 -22.40 11.82
C ARG A 353 3.84 -21.27 11.78
N PHE A 354 3.36 -20.94 10.58
CA PHE A 354 2.34 -19.91 10.36
C PHE A 354 1.01 -20.29 11.03
N THR A 355 0.59 -21.57 10.86
CA THR A 355 -0.66 -22.06 11.44
C THR A 355 -0.55 -22.26 12.95
N ASP A 356 0.60 -22.66 13.49
CA ASP A 356 0.82 -22.73 14.93
C ASP A 356 0.61 -21.37 15.58
N ARG A 357 1.19 -20.30 14.99
CA ARG A 357 0.97 -18.94 15.50
C ARG A 357 -0.47 -18.48 15.34
N ALA A 358 -1.11 -18.78 14.22
CA ALA A 358 -2.52 -18.47 13.97
C ALA A 358 -3.42 -19.07 15.05
N VAL A 359 -3.20 -20.35 15.40
CA VAL A 359 -3.97 -21.06 16.43
C VAL A 359 -3.74 -20.46 17.82
N GLN A 360 -2.49 -20.12 18.18
CA GLN A 360 -2.19 -19.44 19.45
C GLN A 360 -2.96 -18.13 19.59
N LEU A 361 -3.04 -17.32 18.53
CA LEU A 361 -3.79 -16.06 18.53
C LEU A 361 -5.30 -16.29 18.68
N LEU A 362 -5.85 -17.32 18.02
CA LEU A 362 -7.26 -17.70 18.12
C LEU A 362 -7.67 -18.24 19.50
N GLN A 363 -6.75 -18.92 20.21
CA GLN A 363 -6.99 -19.45 21.54
C GLN A 363 -7.18 -18.36 22.60
N GLY A 364 -6.71 -17.15 22.31
CA GLY A 364 -6.84 -15.97 23.18
C GLY A 364 -5.71 -15.86 24.21
N GLY A 365 -5.77 -14.83 25.04
CA GLY A 365 -4.73 -14.54 26.05
C GLY A 365 -3.53 -13.75 25.49
N ILE A 366 -3.43 -13.58 24.18
CA ILE A 366 -2.41 -12.74 23.54
C ILE A 366 -3.07 -11.42 23.14
N LYS A 367 -2.51 -10.32 23.62
CA LYS A 367 -2.89 -8.97 23.21
C LYS A 367 -1.96 -8.55 22.06
N GLN A 368 -2.55 -8.23 20.92
CA GLN A 368 -1.82 -7.69 19.77
C GLN A 368 -2.33 -6.29 19.51
N GLU A 369 -1.46 -5.31 19.63
CA GLU A 369 -1.79 -3.89 19.45
C GLU A 369 -0.86 -3.28 18.39
N LEU A 370 -1.36 -2.28 17.70
CA LEU A 370 -0.52 -1.46 16.82
C LEU A 370 0.47 -0.64 17.64
N PRO A 371 1.74 -0.58 17.23
CA PRO A 371 2.66 0.39 17.80
C PRO A 371 2.13 1.82 17.62
N PRO A 372 2.25 2.73 18.64
CA PRO A 372 1.72 4.09 18.57
C PRO A 372 2.20 4.90 17.36
N GLU A 373 3.41 4.63 16.91
CA GLU A 373 4.02 5.22 15.71
C GLU A 373 3.35 4.80 14.39
N VAL A 374 2.61 3.69 14.39
CA VAL A 374 1.86 3.19 13.23
C VAL A 374 0.49 3.89 13.18
N SER A 375 0.50 5.21 13.04
CA SER A 375 -0.71 6.02 12.94
C SER A 375 -0.49 7.22 12.01
N TRP A 376 -1.54 7.65 11.31
CA TRP A 376 -1.44 8.83 10.44
C TRP A 376 -1.15 10.11 11.21
N VAL A 377 -1.59 10.22 12.46
CA VAL A 377 -1.29 11.36 13.33
C VAL A 377 0.21 11.42 13.62
N ALA A 378 0.80 10.31 14.07
CA ALA A 378 2.24 10.25 14.34
C ALA A 378 3.07 10.50 13.08
N THR A 379 2.65 9.92 11.95
CA THR A 379 3.29 10.16 10.64
C THR A 379 3.24 11.63 10.26
N ALA A 380 2.08 12.29 10.34
CA ALA A 380 1.92 13.69 10.00
C ALA A 380 2.71 14.62 10.95
N GLN A 381 2.75 14.32 12.24
CA GLN A 381 3.55 15.07 13.22
C GLN A 381 5.05 14.98 12.88
N LYS A 382 5.56 13.77 12.63
CA LYS A 382 6.96 13.56 12.25
C LYS A 382 7.28 14.23 10.92
N GLU A 383 6.41 14.09 9.91
CA GLU A 383 6.58 14.74 8.61
C GLU A 383 6.60 16.27 8.74
N ASN A 384 5.69 16.86 9.54
CA ASN A 384 5.68 18.28 9.81
C ASN A 384 6.98 18.73 10.46
N GLN A 385 7.49 18.02 11.49
CA GLN A 385 8.76 18.34 12.14
C GLN A 385 9.91 18.39 11.12
N ILE A 386 9.96 17.42 10.19
CA ILE A 386 10.99 17.40 9.16
C ILE A 386 10.80 18.57 8.18
N TYR A 387 9.59 18.85 7.71
CA TYR A 387 9.34 19.97 6.81
C TYR A 387 9.73 21.31 7.42
N GLN A 388 9.43 21.55 8.72
CA GLN A 388 9.79 22.77 9.41
C GLN A 388 11.29 23.02 9.47
N GLN A 389 12.12 21.98 9.52
CA GLN A 389 13.60 22.12 9.47
C GLN A 389 14.08 22.78 8.19
N TYR A 390 13.36 22.60 7.07
CA TYR A 390 13.76 23.13 5.76
C TYR A 390 12.94 24.34 5.31
N LEU A 391 11.72 24.53 5.85
CA LEU A 391 10.88 25.68 5.52
C LEU A 391 11.24 26.95 6.30
N ASN A 392 12.01 26.83 7.38
CA ASN A 392 12.43 27.92 8.26
C ASN A 392 13.90 28.31 8.04
N GLN A 393 14.59 27.71 7.09
CA GLN A 393 15.91 28.11 6.60
C GLN A 393 15.75 29.13 5.46
#